data_90cd8a1aeb70b8c4b9aebf88bc6bde31
#
_entry.id   90cd8a1aeb70b8c4b9aebf88bc6bde31
#
_cell.length_a   1.000
_cell.length_b   1.000
_cell.length_c   1.000
_cell.angle_alpha   90.00
_cell.angle_beta   90.00
_cell.angle_gamma   90.00
#
_symmetry.space_group_name_H-M   'P 1'
#
loop_
_entity.id
_entity.type
_entity.pdbx_description
1 polymer ?
#
loop_
_entity_poly.entity_id
_entity_poly.type
_entity_poly.pdbx_seq_one_letter_code
_entity_poly.pdbx_strand_id
1 'polypeptide(L)'
;MTDGDSPLGRQAQKSKNTREKILNSAISLIKEGGYSAASASRIAERAGITWGAAQHHFGSKEDILEAVMTISHERFIARVSAPYLREGTLADRVDAFVDCMWEHYQEDVYLAGLEILLASREVSSRRMSTFDQSAREHIKTLHEIFHDSDLTDEHLQEVLIFLHSVMTGLTIEKVLEKELRGEQRHLRRCKLMLLTAISNV
;
A
#
# COMPACT_ATOMS: atom_id res chain seq x y z
N MET A 1 -33.93 -7.50 -11.52
CA MET A 1 -33.97 -6.18 -10.88
C MET A 1 -32.78 -6.14 -9.95
N THR A 2 -31.73 -5.44 -10.32
CA THR A 2 -30.48 -5.38 -9.57
C THR A 2 -30.63 -4.40 -8.40
N ASP A 3 -30.15 -4.77 -7.23
CA ASP A 3 -30.21 -4.06 -5.93
C ASP A 3 -29.69 -2.60 -5.95
N GLY A 4 -29.07 -2.19 -7.05
CA GLY A 4 -28.50 -0.84 -7.24
C GLY A 4 -29.50 0.29 -7.56
N ASP A 5 -30.75 -0.01 -7.85
CA ASP A 5 -31.75 1.01 -8.27
C ASP A 5 -32.70 1.45 -7.15
N SER A 6 -32.53 0.91 -5.93
CA SER A 6 -33.27 1.36 -4.76
C SER A 6 -32.74 2.73 -4.26
N PRO A 7 -33.61 3.59 -3.64
CA PRO A 7 -33.15 4.85 -3.04
C PRO A 7 -32.00 4.66 -2.02
N LEU A 8 -32.03 3.58 -1.27
CA LEU A 8 -30.97 3.19 -0.32
C LEU A 8 -29.66 2.84 -1.03
N GLY A 9 -29.73 2.10 -2.15
CA GLY A 9 -28.54 1.79 -2.95
C GLY A 9 -27.89 3.04 -3.58
N ARG A 10 -28.70 3.97 -4.07
CA ARG A 10 -28.21 5.25 -4.61
C ARG A 10 -27.56 6.13 -3.55
N GLN A 11 -28.09 6.16 -2.33
CA GLN A 11 -27.50 6.92 -1.23
C GLN A 11 -26.19 6.30 -0.76
N ALA A 12 -26.11 4.98 -0.64
CA ALA A 12 -24.87 4.26 -0.32
C ALA A 12 -23.79 4.50 -1.38
N GLN A 13 -24.15 4.44 -2.67
CA GLN A 13 -23.21 4.72 -3.76
C GLN A 13 -22.71 6.18 -3.74
N LYS A 14 -23.60 7.14 -3.48
CA LYS A 14 -23.22 8.56 -3.33
C LYS A 14 -22.25 8.76 -2.16
N SER A 15 -22.49 8.10 -1.04
CA SER A 15 -21.60 8.15 0.12
C SER A 15 -20.24 7.57 -0.19
N LYS A 16 -20.18 6.40 -0.86
CA LYS A 16 -18.93 5.78 -1.32
C LYS A 16 -18.13 6.70 -2.25
N ASN A 17 -18.78 7.25 -3.25
CA ASN A 17 -18.13 8.18 -4.20
C ASN A 17 -17.58 9.43 -3.48
N THR A 18 -18.29 9.94 -2.46
CA THR A 18 -17.80 11.08 -1.68
C THR A 18 -16.58 10.69 -0.85
N ARG A 19 -16.57 9.53 -0.20
CA ARG A 19 -15.39 9.04 0.52
C ARG A 19 -14.18 8.88 -0.40
N GLU A 20 -14.35 8.31 -1.58
CA GLU A 20 -13.28 8.17 -2.59
C GLU A 20 -12.73 9.52 -3.02
N LYS A 21 -13.58 10.54 -3.25
CA LYS A 21 -13.14 11.90 -3.57
C LYS A 21 -12.30 12.51 -2.47
N ILE A 22 -12.68 12.34 -1.20
CA ILE A 22 -11.94 12.86 -0.06
C ILE A 22 -10.55 12.20 0.00
N LEU A 23 -10.47 10.88 -0.13
CA LEU A 23 -9.22 10.12 -0.09
C LEU A 23 -8.29 10.48 -1.25
N ASN A 24 -8.81 10.54 -2.47
CA ASN A 24 -8.04 10.95 -3.64
C ASN A 24 -7.54 12.40 -3.51
N SER A 25 -8.32 13.28 -2.90
CA SER A 25 -7.91 14.66 -2.61
C SER A 25 -6.75 14.72 -1.60
N ALA A 26 -6.79 13.91 -0.56
CA ALA A 26 -5.71 13.81 0.42
C ALA A 26 -4.42 13.29 -0.23
N ILE A 27 -4.50 12.18 -1.00
CA ILE A 27 -3.38 11.60 -1.74
C ILE A 27 -2.76 12.62 -2.69
N SER A 28 -3.57 13.31 -3.50
CA SER A 28 -3.08 14.32 -4.45
C SER A 28 -2.39 15.49 -3.75
N LEU A 29 -2.94 15.97 -2.64
CA LEU A 29 -2.34 17.07 -1.86
C LEU A 29 -0.99 16.67 -1.29
N ILE A 30 -0.88 15.45 -0.75
CA ILE A 30 0.39 14.93 -0.22
C ILE A 30 1.42 14.79 -1.34
N LYS A 31 1.03 14.23 -2.48
CA LYS A 31 1.91 14.10 -3.65
C LYS A 31 2.45 15.45 -4.14
N GLU A 32 1.61 16.49 -4.16
CA GLU A 32 1.95 17.81 -4.68
C GLU A 32 2.80 18.67 -3.73
N GLY A 33 2.59 18.54 -2.43
CA GLY A 33 3.20 19.45 -1.47
C GLY A 33 3.53 18.83 -0.11
N GLY A 34 3.63 17.51 -0.05
CA GLY A 34 3.96 16.75 1.14
C GLY A 34 2.83 16.66 2.16
N TYR A 35 3.08 15.96 3.25
CA TYR A 35 2.12 15.77 4.35
C TYR A 35 1.46 17.07 4.83
N SER A 36 2.22 18.17 4.95
CA SER A 36 1.74 19.46 5.43
C SER A 36 0.71 20.11 4.50
N ALA A 37 0.73 19.77 3.21
CA ALA A 37 -0.23 20.27 2.23
C ALA A 37 -1.64 19.70 2.44
N ALA A 38 -1.79 18.54 3.05
CA ALA A 38 -3.06 17.87 3.29
C ALA A 38 -3.72 18.35 4.62
N SER A 39 -4.01 19.65 4.72
CA SER A 39 -4.83 20.16 5.84
C SER A 39 -6.30 19.80 5.64
N ALA A 40 -7.07 19.74 6.75
CA ALA A 40 -8.50 19.43 6.73
C ALA A 40 -9.30 20.30 5.75
N SER A 41 -9.06 21.62 5.77
CA SER A 41 -9.72 22.57 4.88
C SER A 41 -9.35 22.33 3.41
N ARG A 42 -8.07 22.11 3.10
CA ARG A 42 -7.61 21.88 1.73
C ARG A 42 -8.10 20.55 1.16
N ILE A 43 -8.20 19.51 1.99
CA ILE A 43 -8.77 18.21 1.57
C ILE A 43 -10.24 18.42 1.19
N ALA A 44 -11.03 19.09 2.04
CA ALA A 44 -12.45 19.34 1.77
C ALA A 44 -12.65 20.22 0.52
N GLU A 45 -11.88 21.31 0.40
CA GLU A 45 -11.90 22.21 -0.75
C GLU A 45 -11.60 21.45 -2.07
N ARG A 46 -10.55 20.64 -2.07
CA ARG A 46 -10.17 19.84 -3.26
C ARG A 46 -11.23 18.78 -3.60
N ALA A 47 -11.88 18.21 -2.60
CA ALA A 47 -12.97 17.26 -2.79
C ALA A 47 -14.28 17.93 -3.25
N GLY A 48 -14.35 19.25 -3.25
CA GLY A 48 -15.53 20.02 -3.64
C GLY A 48 -16.67 19.95 -2.61
N ILE A 49 -16.31 19.83 -1.32
CA ILE A 49 -17.26 19.74 -0.18
C ILE A 49 -16.84 20.63 0.99
N THR A 50 -17.72 20.82 1.96
CA THR A 50 -17.34 21.49 3.22
C THR A 50 -16.58 20.55 4.14
N TRP A 51 -15.75 21.10 5.06
CA TRP A 51 -15.09 20.28 6.08
C TRP A 51 -16.11 19.53 6.96
N GLY A 52 -17.22 20.16 7.33
CA GLY A 52 -18.28 19.50 8.10
C GLY A 52 -18.85 18.27 7.38
N ALA A 53 -18.98 18.31 6.03
CA ALA A 53 -19.37 17.15 5.25
C ALA A 53 -18.29 16.07 5.23
N ALA A 54 -17.01 16.45 5.09
CA ALA A 54 -15.89 15.51 5.18
C ALA A 54 -15.81 14.84 6.56
N GLN A 55 -15.98 15.63 7.62
CA GLN A 55 -16.01 15.16 9.01
C GLN A 55 -17.15 14.18 9.29
N HIS A 56 -18.31 14.38 8.67
CA HIS A 56 -19.41 13.41 8.75
C HIS A 56 -19.03 12.03 8.16
N HIS A 57 -18.17 11.99 7.15
CA HIS A 57 -17.74 10.74 6.51
C HIS A 57 -16.58 10.05 7.22
N PHE A 58 -15.69 10.77 7.88
CA PHE A 58 -14.46 10.22 8.44
C PHE A 58 -14.25 10.51 9.93
N GLY A 59 -14.81 11.60 10.47
CA GLY A 59 -14.62 12.04 11.85
C GLY A 59 -13.51 13.09 11.97
N SER A 60 -12.26 12.73 11.69
CA SER A 60 -11.10 13.63 11.79
C SER A 60 -10.23 13.58 10.54
N LYS A 61 -9.24 14.49 10.48
CA LYS A 61 -8.19 14.45 9.46
C LYS A 61 -7.35 13.17 9.60
N GLU A 62 -7.04 12.83 10.82
CA GLU A 62 -6.25 11.64 11.17
C GLU A 62 -6.94 10.36 10.66
N ASP A 63 -8.25 10.27 10.76
CA ASP A 63 -9.04 9.13 10.24
C ASP A 63 -9.01 9.08 8.70
N ILE A 64 -8.95 10.24 8.01
CA ILE A 64 -8.75 10.29 6.56
C ILE A 64 -7.36 9.75 6.19
N LEU A 65 -6.32 10.16 6.93
CA LEU A 65 -4.95 9.73 6.69
C LEU A 65 -4.75 8.23 6.98
N GLU A 66 -5.38 7.74 8.05
CA GLU A 66 -5.41 6.30 8.36
C GLU A 66 -6.10 5.50 7.25
N ALA A 67 -7.22 6.01 6.72
CA ALA A 67 -7.91 5.38 5.59
C ALA A 67 -7.05 5.39 4.30
N VAL A 68 -6.22 6.40 4.05
CA VAL A 68 -5.24 6.38 2.94
C VAL A 68 -4.26 5.22 3.10
N MET A 69 -3.75 5.00 4.31
CA MET A 69 -2.84 3.89 4.59
C MET A 69 -3.52 2.52 4.46
N THR A 70 -4.79 2.42 4.90
CA THR A 70 -5.60 1.20 4.74
C THR A 70 -5.77 0.85 3.26
N ILE A 71 -6.11 1.83 2.42
CA ILE A 71 -6.25 1.61 0.97
C ILE A 71 -4.92 1.19 0.34
N SER A 72 -3.79 1.78 0.75
CA SER A 72 -2.47 1.36 0.26
C SER A 72 -2.23 -0.12 0.57
N HIS A 73 -2.54 -0.55 1.79
CA HIS A 73 -2.42 -1.94 2.20
C HIS A 73 -3.38 -2.86 1.42
N GLU A 74 -4.66 -2.50 1.30
CA GLU A 74 -5.65 -3.27 0.54
C GLU A 74 -5.24 -3.45 -0.93
N ARG A 75 -4.67 -2.42 -1.55
CA ARG A 75 -4.13 -2.51 -2.93
C ARG A 75 -2.95 -3.45 -3.01
N PHE A 76 -2.04 -3.41 -2.05
CA PHE A 76 -0.93 -4.36 -1.98
C PHE A 76 -1.44 -5.79 -1.90
N ILE A 77 -2.35 -6.09 -0.97
CA ILE A 77 -2.94 -7.43 -0.82
C ILE A 77 -3.64 -7.89 -2.10
N ALA A 78 -4.42 -7.01 -2.73
CA ALA A 78 -5.09 -7.34 -3.99
C ALA A 78 -4.09 -7.70 -5.10
N ARG A 79 -2.95 -6.99 -5.19
CA ARG A 79 -1.90 -7.28 -6.16
C ARG A 79 -1.21 -8.62 -5.91
N VAL A 80 -0.78 -8.87 -4.68
CA VAL A 80 -0.06 -10.11 -4.33
C VAL A 80 -0.99 -11.34 -4.29
N SER A 81 -2.29 -11.12 -4.29
CA SER A 81 -3.29 -12.18 -4.44
C SER A 81 -3.56 -12.58 -5.89
N ALA A 82 -2.96 -11.90 -6.87
CA ALA A 82 -3.16 -12.21 -8.28
C ALA A 82 -2.70 -13.63 -8.64
N PRO A 83 -3.49 -14.42 -9.40
CA PRO A 83 -3.18 -15.82 -9.67
C PRO A 83 -1.83 -16.06 -10.36
N TYR A 84 -1.43 -15.17 -11.27
CA TYR A 84 -0.17 -15.32 -12.03
C TYR A 84 1.08 -15.37 -11.14
N LEU A 85 1.02 -14.83 -9.91
CA LEU A 85 2.12 -14.90 -8.95
C LEU A 85 2.37 -16.32 -8.40
N ARG A 86 1.48 -17.28 -8.69
CA ARG A 86 1.57 -18.67 -8.27
C ARG A 86 1.97 -19.60 -9.40
N GLU A 87 2.19 -19.06 -10.60
CA GLU A 87 2.48 -19.81 -11.82
C GLU A 87 3.98 -19.86 -12.13
N GLY A 88 4.42 -20.90 -12.83
CA GLY A 88 5.80 -21.05 -13.27
C GLY A 88 6.75 -21.64 -12.22
N THR A 89 8.04 -21.53 -12.48
CA THR A 89 9.11 -21.97 -11.58
C THR A 89 9.23 -21.04 -10.38
N LEU A 90 9.94 -21.47 -9.33
CA LEU A 90 10.25 -20.59 -8.19
C LEU A 90 10.90 -19.28 -8.64
N ALA A 91 11.82 -19.32 -9.58
CA ALA A 91 12.47 -18.13 -10.13
C ALA A 91 11.48 -17.19 -10.84
N ASP A 92 10.54 -17.74 -11.62
CA ASP A 92 9.50 -16.94 -12.29
C ASP A 92 8.60 -16.25 -11.27
N ARG A 93 8.21 -16.94 -10.19
CA ARG A 93 7.36 -16.38 -9.12
C ARG A 93 8.10 -15.31 -8.30
N VAL A 94 9.39 -15.52 -8.01
CA VAL A 94 10.22 -14.51 -7.35
C VAL A 94 10.33 -13.26 -8.21
N ASP A 95 10.57 -13.43 -9.51
CA ASP A 95 10.66 -12.32 -10.46
C ASP A 95 9.36 -11.53 -10.50
N ALA A 96 8.23 -12.20 -10.68
CA ALA A 96 6.90 -11.60 -10.74
C ALA A 96 6.52 -10.92 -9.42
N PHE A 97 6.86 -11.52 -8.27
CA PHE A 97 6.57 -10.96 -6.94
C PHE A 97 7.35 -9.66 -6.69
N VAL A 98 8.66 -9.65 -6.99
CA VAL A 98 9.49 -8.44 -6.82
C VAL A 98 9.02 -7.31 -7.72
N ASP A 99 8.68 -7.62 -8.98
CA ASP A 99 8.15 -6.62 -9.92
C ASP A 99 6.79 -6.08 -9.44
N CYS A 100 5.89 -6.95 -8.97
CA CYS A 100 4.60 -6.59 -8.39
C CYS A 100 4.76 -5.68 -7.16
N MET A 101 5.69 -5.99 -6.26
CA MET A 101 6.03 -5.11 -5.13
C MET A 101 6.52 -3.76 -5.62
N TRP A 102 7.48 -3.76 -6.55
CA TRP A 102 8.05 -2.51 -7.05
C TRP A 102 7.01 -1.59 -7.68
N GLU A 103 6.08 -2.14 -8.46
CA GLU A 103 4.96 -1.39 -9.02
C GLU A 103 4.09 -0.74 -7.93
N HIS A 104 3.76 -1.48 -6.86
CA HIS A 104 3.01 -0.93 -5.74
C HIS A 104 3.74 0.21 -5.05
N TYR A 105 5.06 0.09 -4.86
CA TYR A 105 5.90 1.11 -4.22
C TYR A 105 6.02 2.41 -5.04
N GLN A 106 5.66 2.39 -6.32
CA GLN A 106 5.60 3.58 -7.18
C GLN A 106 4.20 4.23 -7.21
N GLU A 107 3.19 3.62 -6.58
CA GLU A 107 1.84 4.19 -6.54
C GLU A 107 1.78 5.44 -5.65
N ASP A 108 1.01 6.44 -6.09
CA ASP A 108 0.79 7.67 -5.33
C ASP A 108 0.23 7.41 -3.93
N VAL A 109 -0.60 6.36 -3.78
CA VAL A 109 -1.15 5.98 -2.47
C VAL A 109 -0.09 5.42 -1.53
N TYR A 110 0.89 4.65 -2.04
CA TYR A 110 2.01 4.17 -1.24
C TYR A 110 2.92 5.32 -0.81
N LEU A 111 3.27 6.21 -1.74
CA LEU A 111 4.10 7.39 -1.45
C LEU A 111 3.43 8.31 -0.44
N ALA A 112 2.13 8.56 -0.58
CA ALA A 112 1.36 9.33 0.40
C ALA A 112 1.36 8.64 1.77
N GLY A 113 1.19 7.32 1.81
CA GLY A 113 1.25 6.51 3.04
C GLY A 113 2.61 6.60 3.73
N LEU A 114 3.70 6.54 2.97
CA LEU A 114 5.07 6.68 3.47
C LEU A 114 5.28 8.07 4.12
N GLU A 115 4.85 9.15 3.47
CA GLU A 115 4.92 10.51 4.03
C GLU A 115 4.08 10.66 5.30
N ILE A 116 2.88 10.06 5.33
CA ILE A 116 2.03 10.05 6.54
C ILE A 116 2.76 9.35 7.69
N LEU A 117 3.37 8.18 7.44
CA LEU A 117 4.11 7.42 8.44
C LEU A 117 5.29 8.21 9.03
N LEU A 118 6.03 8.93 8.18
CA LEU A 118 7.19 9.70 8.61
C LEU A 118 6.80 10.96 9.37
N ALA A 119 5.66 11.57 9.04
CA ALA A 119 5.23 12.86 9.57
C ALA A 119 4.28 12.76 10.78
N SER A 120 3.51 11.67 10.92
CA SER A 120 2.49 11.52 11.96
C SER A 120 2.75 10.36 12.90
N ARG A 121 3.25 10.65 14.09
CA ARG A 121 3.44 9.63 15.15
C ARG A 121 2.11 9.04 15.63
N GLU A 122 1.03 9.81 15.63
CA GLU A 122 -0.30 9.34 16.04
C GLU A 122 -0.84 8.29 15.07
N VAL A 123 -0.83 8.56 13.75
CA VAL A 123 -1.28 7.62 12.73
C VAL A 123 -0.37 6.39 12.71
N SER A 124 0.94 6.57 12.86
CA SER A 124 1.91 5.47 12.91
C SER A 124 1.67 4.53 14.09
N SER A 125 1.36 5.05 15.28
CA SER A 125 1.10 4.22 16.46
C SER A 125 -0.22 3.45 16.36
N ARG A 126 -1.26 4.03 15.78
CA ARG A 126 -2.52 3.32 15.50
C ARG A 126 -2.32 2.16 14.53
N ARG A 127 -1.51 2.35 13.49
CA ARG A 127 -1.20 1.32 12.51
C ARG A 127 -0.43 0.15 13.10
N MET A 128 0.51 0.35 14.02
CA MET A 128 1.27 -0.73 14.62
C MET A 128 0.37 -1.76 15.32
N SER A 129 -0.77 -1.33 15.88
CA SER A 129 -1.75 -2.24 16.50
C SER A 129 -2.53 -3.11 15.47
N THR A 130 -2.66 -2.64 14.23
CA THR A 130 -3.32 -3.39 13.15
C THR A 130 -2.36 -4.24 12.32
N PHE A 131 -1.05 -3.97 12.43
CA PHE A 131 0.00 -4.66 11.67
C PHE A 131 0.08 -6.16 11.99
N ASP A 132 -0.10 -6.55 13.25
CA ASP A 132 -0.05 -7.95 13.69
C ASP A 132 -1.14 -8.82 13.05
N GLN A 133 -2.32 -8.26 12.79
CA GLN A 133 -3.40 -8.99 12.14
C GLN A 133 -3.14 -9.16 10.64
N SER A 134 -2.63 -8.12 10.00
CA SER A 134 -2.27 -8.12 8.59
C SER A 134 -1.06 -9.01 8.28
N ALA A 135 -0.13 -9.14 9.22
CA ALA A 135 1.06 -9.98 9.04
C ALA A 135 0.71 -11.45 8.76
N ARG A 136 -0.31 -11.99 9.41
CA ARG A 136 -0.76 -13.39 9.18
C ARG A 136 -1.33 -13.60 7.79
N GLU A 137 -2.08 -12.64 7.26
CA GLU A 137 -2.62 -12.71 5.89
C GLU A 137 -1.50 -12.63 4.86
N HIS A 138 -0.50 -11.79 5.10
CA HIS A 138 0.69 -11.71 4.27
C HIS A 138 1.46 -13.02 4.23
N ILE A 139 1.74 -13.62 5.38
CA ILE A 139 2.46 -14.89 5.48
C ILE A 139 1.72 -16.00 4.74
N LYS A 140 0.39 -16.10 4.91
CA LYS A 140 -0.42 -17.07 4.17
C LYS A 140 -0.29 -16.88 2.65
N THR A 141 -0.42 -15.65 2.17
CA THR A 141 -0.29 -15.32 0.74
C THR A 141 1.10 -15.67 0.21
N LEU A 142 2.15 -15.46 1.00
CA LEU A 142 3.52 -15.82 0.60
C LEU A 142 3.73 -17.34 0.51
N HIS A 143 3.19 -18.10 1.45
CA HIS A 143 3.20 -19.56 1.34
C HIS A 143 2.47 -20.05 0.08
N GLU A 144 1.40 -19.38 -0.31
CA GLU A 144 0.71 -19.70 -1.56
C GLU A 144 1.56 -19.36 -2.81
N ILE A 145 2.31 -18.25 -2.79
CA ILE A 145 3.20 -17.86 -3.88
C ILE A 145 4.43 -18.78 -3.94
N PHE A 146 5.04 -19.09 -2.80
CA PHE A 146 6.25 -19.90 -2.69
C PHE A 146 5.96 -21.32 -2.18
N HIS A 147 4.89 -21.93 -2.69
CA HIS A 147 4.29 -23.19 -2.21
C HIS A 147 5.19 -24.43 -2.27
N ASP A 148 6.28 -24.37 -3.02
CA ASP A 148 7.29 -25.44 -3.15
C ASP A 148 8.56 -25.18 -2.32
N SER A 149 8.50 -24.23 -1.37
CA SER A 149 9.56 -23.97 -0.42
C SER A 149 9.16 -24.44 0.99
N ASP A 150 10.12 -25.02 1.72
CA ASP A 150 9.92 -25.49 3.11
C ASP A 150 10.15 -24.35 4.15
N LEU A 151 9.80 -23.12 3.80
CA LEU A 151 10.03 -21.96 4.66
C LEU A 151 9.09 -21.90 5.84
N THR A 152 9.63 -21.58 6.99
CA THR A 152 8.84 -21.26 8.19
C THR A 152 8.23 -19.86 8.09
N ASP A 153 7.14 -19.60 8.82
CA ASP A 153 6.51 -18.28 8.93
C ASP A 153 7.50 -17.21 9.36
N GLU A 154 8.38 -17.54 10.32
CA GLU A 154 9.41 -16.64 10.86
C GLU A 154 10.40 -16.22 9.77
N HIS A 155 10.91 -17.18 8.99
CA HIS A 155 11.85 -16.91 7.92
C HIS A 155 11.21 -16.08 6.78
N LEU A 156 9.98 -16.41 6.38
CA LEU A 156 9.24 -15.60 5.40
C LEU A 156 9.02 -14.17 5.88
N GLN A 157 8.72 -13.99 7.17
CA GLN A 157 8.55 -12.67 7.76
C GLN A 157 9.85 -11.86 7.74
N GLU A 158 10.98 -12.46 8.11
CA GLU A 158 12.29 -11.81 8.07
C GLU A 158 12.68 -11.37 6.66
N VAL A 159 12.52 -12.28 5.68
CA VAL A 159 12.81 -12.01 4.27
C VAL A 159 11.93 -10.89 3.72
N LEU A 160 10.64 -10.88 4.08
CA LEU A 160 9.71 -9.81 3.69
C LEU A 160 10.09 -8.45 4.29
N ILE A 161 10.39 -8.41 5.59
CA ILE A 161 10.80 -7.17 6.26
C ILE A 161 12.06 -6.61 5.60
N PHE A 162 13.01 -7.48 5.29
CA PHE A 162 14.23 -7.08 4.62
C PHE A 162 13.95 -6.52 3.21
N LEU A 163 13.19 -7.25 2.40
CA LEU A 163 12.83 -6.82 1.05
C LEU A 163 12.03 -5.50 1.08
N HIS A 164 11.06 -5.37 2.01
CA HIS A 164 10.32 -4.13 2.23
C HIS A 164 11.25 -2.96 2.55
N SER A 165 12.22 -3.17 3.43
CA SER A 165 13.18 -2.13 3.81
C SER A 165 14.03 -1.66 2.63
N VAL A 166 14.50 -2.60 1.81
CA VAL A 166 15.26 -2.28 0.59
C VAL A 166 14.39 -1.52 -0.42
N MET A 167 13.17 -2.02 -0.70
CA MET A 167 12.25 -1.38 -1.64
C MET A 167 11.85 0.03 -1.20
N THR A 168 11.60 0.22 0.10
CA THR A 168 11.31 1.55 0.67
C THR A 168 12.51 2.49 0.49
N GLY A 169 13.73 2.02 0.76
CA GLY A 169 14.95 2.80 0.56
C GLY A 169 15.13 3.22 -0.91
N LEU A 170 14.97 2.30 -1.86
CA LEU A 170 15.03 2.59 -3.29
C LEU A 170 13.93 3.58 -3.73
N THR A 171 12.74 3.48 -3.15
CA THR A 171 11.63 4.41 -3.42
C THR A 171 11.95 5.82 -2.92
N ILE A 172 12.50 5.95 -1.72
CA ILE A 172 12.93 7.24 -1.16
C ILE A 172 14.01 7.86 -2.05
N GLU A 173 15.02 7.08 -2.46
CA GLU A 173 16.08 7.55 -3.35
C GLU A 173 15.49 8.04 -4.69
N LYS A 174 14.58 7.28 -5.29
CA LYS A 174 13.89 7.68 -6.53
C LYS A 174 13.10 8.99 -6.40
N VAL A 175 12.44 9.20 -5.25
CA VAL A 175 11.71 10.46 -4.98
C VAL A 175 12.66 11.64 -4.82
N LEU A 176 13.79 11.47 -4.10
CA LEU A 176 14.76 12.52 -3.86
C LEU A 176 15.52 12.93 -5.12
N GLU A 177 15.97 11.96 -5.90
CA GLU A 177 16.78 12.16 -7.11
C GLU A 177 15.92 12.33 -8.37
N LYS A 178 14.59 12.17 -8.27
CA LYS A 178 13.63 12.13 -9.39
C LYS A 178 13.84 10.98 -10.38
N GLU A 179 14.88 10.22 -10.19
CA GLU A 179 15.26 9.07 -11.00
C GLU A 179 16.07 8.09 -10.15
N LEU A 180 15.80 6.80 -10.26
CA LEU A 180 16.62 5.76 -9.62
C LEU A 180 17.65 5.23 -10.62
N ARG A 181 18.90 5.67 -10.47
CA ARG A 181 20.00 5.23 -11.34
C ARG A 181 20.22 3.73 -11.24
N GLY A 182 20.08 3.03 -12.36
CA GLY A 182 20.29 1.59 -12.42
C GLY A 182 19.16 0.79 -11.76
N GLU A 183 17.93 1.28 -11.77
CA GLU A 183 16.72 0.64 -11.22
C GLU A 183 16.68 -0.87 -11.53
N GLN A 184 16.85 -1.26 -12.78
CA GLN A 184 16.84 -2.65 -13.19
C GLN A 184 17.93 -3.51 -12.54
N ARG A 185 19.09 -2.92 -12.22
CA ARG A 185 20.17 -3.62 -11.51
C ARG A 185 19.84 -3.82 -10.04
N HIS A 186 19.17 -2.86 -9.41
CA HIS A 186 18.70 -2.97 -8.04
C HIS A 186 17.60 -4.03 -7.92
N LEU A 187 16.61 -4.00 -8.80
CA LEU A 187 15.55 -5.01 -8.83
C LEU A 187 16.09 -6.43 -9.07
N ARG A 188 17.04 -6.59 -10.00
CA ARG A 188 17.73 -7.88 -10.22
C ARG A 188 18.43 -8.38 -8.95
N ARG A 189 19.07 -7.49 -8.18
CA ARG A 189 19.69 -7.87 -6.90
C ARG A 189 18.63 -8.31 -5.88
N CYS A 190 17.51 -7.59 -5.77
CA CYS A 190 16.39 -7.99 -4.91
C CYS A 190 15.87 -9.38 -5.28
N LYS A 191 15.68 -9.67 -6.58
CA LYS A 191 15.26 -10.97 -7.09
C LYS A 191 16.24 -12.09 -6.73
N LEU A 192 17.53 -11.86 -6.95
CA LEU A 192 18.58 -12.84 -6.59
C LEU A 192 18.64 -13.08 -5.08
N MET A 193 18.54 -12.02 -4.27
CA MET A 193 18.54 -12.15 -2.81
C MET A 193 17.34 -12.94 -2.32
N LEU A 194 16.14 -12.61 -2.81
CA LEU A 194 14.92 -13.32 -2.44
C LEU A 194 14.99 -14.79 -2.86
N LEU A 195 15.40 -15.08 -4.10
CA LEU A 195 15.55 -16.45 -4.60
C LEU A 195 16.54 -17.24 -3.75
N THR A 196 17.70 -16.66 -3.41
CA THR A 196 18.70 -17.30 -2.56
C THR A 196 18.15 -17.57 -1.16
N ALA A 197 17.47 -16.60 -0.56
CA ALA A 197 16.90 -16.74 0.78
C ALA A 197 15.83 -17.84 0.84
N ILE A 198 15.05 -18.02 -0.23
CA ILE A 198 14.00 -19.03 -0.32
C ILE A 198 14.56 -20.42 -0.66
N SER A 199 15.67 -20.52 -1.41
CA SER A 199 16.24 -21.79 -1.89
C SER A 199 17.23 -22.43 -0.92
N ASN A 200 17.75 -21.72 0.07
CA ASN A 200 18.84 -22.18 0.96
C ASN A 200 18.36 -22.65 2.35
N VAL A 201 17.12 -23.09 2.46
CA VAL A 201 16.57 -23.67 3.72
C VAL A 201 16.47 -25.17 3.62
#